data_9a0ec0a9b0e196995acf463594d21439
#
_entry.id   9a0ec0a9b0e196995acf463594d21439
#
_cell.length_a   1.000
_cell.length_b   1.000
_cell.length_c   1.000
_cell.angle_alpha   90.00
_cell.angle_beta   90.00
_cell.angle_gamma   90.00
#
_symmetry.space_group_name_H-M   'P 1'
#
loop_
_entity.id
_entity.type
_entity.pdbx_description
1 polymer ?
#
loop_
_entity_poly.entity_id
_entity_poly.type
_entity_poly.pdbx_seq_one_letter_code
_entity_poly.pdbx_strand_id
1 'polypeptide(L)' 'MKLTFFGRLRDQVGTGEIDCSPPANVDDSESLRLWIGGQHSALLDPTVRIALDDILVSGPTPIADVVEVAFLPPVSGG' A
#
# COMPACT_ATOMS: atom_id res chain seq x y z
N MET A 1 5.78 -0.22 -10.84
CA MET A 1 5.04 -0.88 -9.75
C MET A 1 3.64 -0.32 -9.68
N LYS A 2 2.66 -1.17 -9.60
CA LYS A 2 1.26 -0.75 -9.52
C LYS A 2 0.79 -0.80 -8.07
N LEU A 3 0.20 0.30 -7.61
CA LEU A 3 -0.42 0.38 -6.30
C LEU A 3 -1.93 0.38 -6.50
N THR A 4 -2.65 -0.49 -5.80
CA THR A 4 -4.10 -0.55 -5.87
C THR A 4 -4.70 -0.25 -4.50
N PHE A 5 -5.86 0.41 -4.52
CA PHE A 5 -6.54 0.88 -3.31
C PHE A 5 -7.96 0.34 -3.31
N PHE A 6 -8.34 -0.31 -2.21
CA PHE A 6 -9.64 -0.96 -2.11
C PHE A 6 -10.56 -0.24 -1.13
N GLY A 7 -11.86 -0.47 -1.28
CA GLY A 7 -12.86 0.06 -0.39
C GLY A 7 -12.78 1.57 -0.28
N ARG A 8 -12.92 2.08 0.95
CA ARG A 8 -12.89 3.53 1.18
C ARG A 8 -11.54 4.18 0.88
N LEU A 9 -10.47 3.39 0.79
CA LEU A 9 -9.15 3.94 0.46
C LEU A 9 -9.14 4.51 -0.95
N ARG A 10 -9.91 3.95 -1.87
CA ARG A 10 -10.05 4.51 -3.23
C ARG A 10 -10.56 5.95 -3.16
N ASP A 11 -11.57 6.20 -2.33
CA ASP A 11 -12.15 7.53 -2.20
C ASP A 11 -11.20 8.48 -1.51
N GLN A 12 -10.49 8.00 -0.50
CA GLN A 12 -9.56 8.83 0.27
C GLN A 12 -8.32 9.20 -0.54
N VAL A 13 -7.83 8.30 -1.38
CA VAL A 13 -6.70 8.55 -2.26
C VAL A 13 -7.13 9.31 -3.51
N GLY A 14 -8.35 9.09 -3.97
CA GLY A 14 -8.90 9.74 -5.15
C GLY A 14 -8.82 8.91 -6.42
N THR A 15 -8.27 7.70 -6.35
CA THR A 15 -8.18 6.79 -7.48
C THR A 15 -8.06 5.36 -6.98
N GLY A 16 -8.40 4.41 -7.85
CA GLY A 16 -8.27 3.00 -7.53
C GLY A 16 -6.88 2.43 -7.75
N GLU A 17 -6.04 3.11 -8.51
CA GLU A 17 -4.68 2.63 -8.74
C GLU A 17 -3.75 3.76 -9.15
N ILE A 18 -2.47 3.56 -8.83
CA ILE A 18 -1.39 4.47 -9.20
C ILE A 18 -0.24 3.62 -9.71
N ASP A 19 0.36 4.02 -10.83
CA ASP A 19 1.61 3.41 -11.28
C ASP A 19 2.76 4.32 -10.82
N CYS A 20 3.77 3.74 -10.17
CA CYS A 20 4.86 4.52 -9.60
C CYS A 20 6.18 3.78 -9.67
N SER A 21 7.26 4.54 -9.51
CA SER A 21 8.61 4.01 -9.44
C SER A 21 9.23 4.52 -8.14
N PRO A 22 9.12 3.75 -7.04
CA PRO A 22 9.69 4.18 -5.77
C PRO A 22 11.20 4.35 -5.85
N PRO A 23 11.77 5.29 -5.09
CA PRO A 23 13.23 5.44 -5.08
C PRO A 23 13.90 4.21 -4.45
N ALA A 24 15.22 4.06 -4.71
CA ALA A 24 15.94 2.85 -4.32
C ALA A 24 15.94 2.59 -2.81
N ASN A 25 15.83 3.64 -2.00
CA ASN A 25 15.79 3.49 -0.55
C ASN A 25 14.43 3.00 -0.03
N VAL A 26 13.42 2.94 -0.89
CA VAL A 26 12.12 2.36 -0.57
C VAL A 26 12.17 0.91 -1.03
N ASP A 27 12.55 0.02 -0.12
CA ASP A 27 12.88 -1.36 -0.46
C ASP A 27 12.01 -2.41 0.24
N ASP A 28 11.10 -1.99 1.11
CA ASP A 28 10.17 -2.91 1.76
C ASP A 28 8.78 -2.29 1.86
N SER A 29 7.82 -3.11 2.32
CA SER A 29 6.42 -2.69 2.39
C SER A 29 6.18 -1.52 3.33
N GLU A 30 6.92 -1.44 4.43
CA GLU A 30 6.75 -0.33 5.38
C GLU A 30 7.34 0.97 4.86
N SER A 31 8.53 0.93 4.28
CA SER A 31 9.11 2.13 3.68
C SER A 31 8.27 2.61 2.50
N LEU A 32 7.65 1.68 1.75
CA LEU A 32 6.72 2.05 0.70
C LEU A 32 5.49 2.76 1.25
N ARG A 33 4.91 2.24 2.34
CA ARG A 33 3.76 2.87 2.98
C ARG A 33 4.10 4.29 3.42
N LEU A 34 5.25 4.48 4.06
CA LEU A 34 5.66 5.80 4.52
C LEU A 34 5.90 6.75 3.36
N TRP A 35 6.48 6.26 2.29
CA TRP A 35 6.75 7.08 1.11
C TRP A 35 5.47 7.55 0.42
N ILE A 36 4.57 6.63 0.12
CA ILE A 36 3.31 7.00 -0.55
C ILE A 36 2.37 7.71 0.43
N GLY A 37 2.47 7.41 1.71
CA GLY A 37 1.68 8.05 2.75
C GLY A 37 1.99 9.52 2.94
N GLY A 38 3.16 9.98 2.48
CA GLY A 38 3.48 11.40 2.45
C GLY A 38 2.56 12.19 1.54
N GLN A 39 1.98 11.57 0.52
CA GLN A 39 1.02 12.20 -0.38
C GLN A 39 -0.42 11.80 -0.05
N HIS A 40 -0.61 10.63 0.55
CA HIS A 40 -1.93 10.08 0.84
C HIS A 40 -1.95 9.56 2.27
N SER A 41 -2.18 10.48 3.20
CA SER A 41 -2.05 10.20 4.64
C SER A 41 -2.97 9.10 5.14
N ALA A 42 -4.07 8.82 4.43
CA ALA A 42 -4.96 7.71 4.81
C ALA A 42 -4.23 6.37 4.86
N LEU A 43 -3.17 6.21 4.08
CA LEU A 43 -2.41 4.97 4.03
C LEU A 43 -1.51 4.78 5.24
N LEU A 44 -1.32 5.82 6.05
CA LEU A 44 -0.51 5.76 7.27
C LEU A 44 -1.29 5.17 8.45
N ASP A 45 -2.60 4.99 8.31
CA ASP A 45 -3.41 4.37 9.34
C ASP A 45 -2.90 2.95 9.60
N PRO A 46 -2.52 2.60 10.84
CA PRO A 46 -1.95 1.29 11.14
C PRO A 46 -2.90 0.12 10.90
N THR A 47 -4.20 0.38 10.73
CA THR A 47 -5.17 -0.67 10.42
C THR A 47 -5.22 -1.01 8.94
N VAL A 48 -4.60 -0.20 8.09
CA VAL A 48 -4.53 -0.48 6.66
C VAL A 48 -3.61 -1.67 6.42
N ARG A 49 -4.11 -2.67 5.68
CA ARG A 49 -3.38 -3.89 5.37
C ARG A 49 -2.71 -3.76 4.02
N ILE A 50 -1.62 -4.49 3.85
CA ILE A 50 -0.86 -4.50 2.60
C ILE A 50 -0.78 -5.92 2.07
N ALA A 51 -1.03 -6.08 0.78
CA ALA A 51 -0.81 -7.35 0.08
C ALA A 51 0.19 -7.11 -1.05
N LEU A 52 1.17 -8.01 -1.14
CA LEU A 52 2.19 -7.97 -2.20
C LEU A 52 1.89 -9.11 -3.17
N ASP A 53 1.56 -8.77 -4.42
CA ASP A 53 1.17 -9.74 -5.45
C ASP A 53 0.14 -10.74 -4.88
N ASP A 54 -0.92 -10.18 -4.28
CA ASP A 54 -2.08 -10.92 -3.72
C ASP A 54 -1.79 -11.69 -2.43
N ILE A 55 -0.62 -11.48 -1.80
CA ILE A 55 -0.29 -12.14 -0.54
C ILE A 55 -0.26 -11.11 0.57
N LEU A 56 -1.14 -11.25 1.56
CA LEU A 56 -1.13 -10.37 2.73
C LEU A 56 0.17 -10.52 3.51
N VAL A 57 0.75 -9.39 3.89
CA VAL A 57 1.97 -9.37 4.68
C VAL A 57 1.72 -8.59 5.98
N SER A 58 2.47 -8.96 7.02
CA SER A 58 2.44 -8.27 8.30
C SER A 58 3.86 -7.93 8.70
N GLY A 59 4.20 -6.66 8.66
CA GLY A 59 5.54 -6.19 8.93
C GLY A 59 6.35 -5.99 7.67
N PRO A 60 7.55 -5.44 7.79
CA PRO A 60 8.37 -5.10 6.64
C PRO A 60 8.70 -6.33 5.78
N THR A 61 8.41 -6.23 4.50
CA THR A 61 8.63 -7.32 3.55
C THR A 61 9.24 -6.75 2.28
N PRO A 62 10.30 -7.36 1.75
CA PRO A 62 10.96 -6.85 0.54
C PRO A 62 10.02 -6.73 -0.64
N ILE A 63 10.20 -5.68 -1.46
CA ILE A 63 9.34 -5.40 -2.62
C ILE A 63 10.10 -5.41 -3.94
N ALA A 64 11.35 -5.88 -3.97
CA ALA A 64 12.20 -5.77 -5.16
C ALA A 64 11.57 -6.39 -6.41
N ASP A 65 10.91 -7.53 -6.28
CA ASP A 65 10.31 -8.24 -7.41
C ASP A 65 8.79 -8.16 -7.44
N VAL A 66 8.20 -7.26 -6.64
CA VAL A 66 6.76 -7.15 -6.54
C VAL A 66 6.22 -6.32 -7.71
N VAL A 67 5.18 -6.81 -8.36
CA VAL A 67 4.53 -6.15 -9.47
C VAL A 67 3.41 -5.24 -9.00
N GLU A 68 2.62 -5.72 -8.02
CA GLU A 68 1.46 -4.98 -7.54
C GLU A 68 1.42 -4.99 -6.01
N VAL A 69 1.14 -3.82 -5.44
CA VAL A 69 0.93 -3.67 -4.00
C VAL A 69 -0.49 -3.20 -3.78
N ALA A 70 -1.27 -3.96 -3.01
CA ALA A 70 -2.64 -3.60 -2.69
C ALA A 70 -2.72 -3.04 -1.27
N PHE A 71 -3.43 -1.94 -1.12
CA PHE A 71 -3.76 -1.36 0.18
C PHE A 71 -5.22 -1.64 0.47
N LEU A 72 -5.49 -2.27 1.61
CA LEU A 72 -6.83 -2.71 1.97
C LEU A 72 -7.25 -2.05 3.28
N PRO A 73 -8.49 -1.55 3.36
CA PRO A 73 -8.99 -1.02 4.62
C PRO A 73 -9.20 -2.14 5.63
N PRO A 74 -9.27 -1.81 6.92
CA PRO A 74 -9.56 -2.83 7.92
C PRO A 74 -10.95 -3.42 7.69
N VAL A 75 -11.10 -4.70 8.02
CA VAL A 75 -12.40 -5.37 7.95
C VAL A 75 -13.22 -4.93 9.15
N SER A 76 -14.30 -4.19 8.89
CA SER A 76 -15.15 -3.70 9.98
C SER A 76 -16.12 -4.78 10.41
N GLY A 77 -16.33 -4.88 11.71
CA GLY A 77 -17.26 -5.81 12.29
C GLY A 77 -16.88 -7.26 12.06
N GLY A 78 -15.65 -7.40 11.67
CA GLY A 78 -15.09 -8.69 11.28
C GLY A 78 -15.22 -9.74 12.30
#